data_785e039ddb68d35c0f4d17d975c7ac72
#
_entry.id   785e039ddb68d35c0f4d17d975c7ac72
#
_cell.length_a   1.000
_cell.length_b   1.000
_cell.length_c   1.000
_cell.angle_alpha   90.00
_cell.angle_beta   90.00
_cell.angle_gamma   90.00
#
_symmetry.space_group_name_H-M   'P 1'
#
loop_
_entity.id
_entity.type
_entity.pdbx_description
1 polymer ?
#
loop_
_entity_poly.entity_id
_entity_poly.type
_entity_poly.pdbx_seq_one_letter_code
_entity_poly.pdbx_strand_id
1 'polypeptide(L)'
;MATKSSELARATGRRKEAVARVRLLPGEGNFHINGNRSLEDYFPNLAVRMVILEPLKVTGRETAYDVFVRIEGGGVTGQAGALRHGLARSLAELDPELRTPLKRAGFLTRDARIKERRKYGLKKARKAPQYSKR
;
A
#
# COMPACT_ATOMS: atom_id res chain seq x y z
N MET A 1 -16.46 5.70 18.18
CA MET A 1 -16.52 5.75 16.72
C MET A 1 -15.75 6.94 16.17
N ALA A 2 -14.83 6.72 15.28
CA ALA A 2 -14.07 7.81 14.69
C ALA A 2 -14.93 8.61 13.74
N THR A 3 -14.86 9.93 13.82
CA THR A 3 -15.61 10.83 12.95
C THR A 3 -14.63 11.54 12.01
N LYS A 4 -15.15 12.17 10.97
CA LYS A 4 -14.31 12.94 10.05
C LYS A 4 -13.54 14.05 10.74
N SER A 5 -14.11 14.64 11.81
CA SER A 5 -13.45 15.70 12.55
C SER A 5 -12.20 15.26 13.30
N SER A 6 -12.04 13.94 13.55
CA SER A 6 -10.86 13.38 14.20
C SER A 6 -9.76 13.03 13.21
N GLU A 7 -10.04 13.07 11.92
CA GLU A 7 -9.13 12.63 10.88
C GLU A 7 -7.97 13.61 10.74
N LEU A 8 -6.74 13.11 10.85
CA LEU A 8 -5.53 13.92 10.72
C LEU A 8 -5.08 14.05 9.27
N ALA A 9 -5.18 12.96 8.52
CA ALA A 9 -4.80 12.95 7.11
C ALA A 9 -5.50 11.81 6.40
N ARG A 10 -5.64 11.94 5.08
CA ARG A 10 -6.14 10.84 4.24
C ARG A 10 -5.39 10.84 2.92
N ALA A 11 -5.20 9.67 2.37
CA ALA A 11 -4.61 9.53 1.05
C ALA A 11 -5.02 8.20 0.44
N THR A 12 -4.87 8.09 -0.88
CA THR A 12 -5.14 6.86 -1.59
C THR A 12 -3.84 6.28 -2.10
N GLY A 13 -3.59 5.00 -1.82
CA GLY A 13 -2.48 4.27 -2.37
C GLY A 13 -2.96 3.29 -3.41
N ARG A 14 -2.13 3.03 -4.41
CA ARG A 14 -2.48 2.11 -5.49
C ARG A 14 -1.27 1.28 -5.88
N ARG A 15 -1.53 0.02 -6.19
CA ARG A 15 -0.54 -0.85 -6.79
C ARG A 15 -1.26 -1.93 -7.59
N LYS A 16 -0.85 -2.13 -8.86
CA LYS A 16 -1.56 -3.02 -9.77
C LYS A 16 -3.03 -2.62 -9.82
N GLU A 17 -3.94 -3.52 -9.55
CA GLU A 17 -5.37 -3.22 -9.52
C GLU A 17 -5.91 -2.90 -8.13
N ALA A 18 -5.05 -2.97 -7.11
CA ALA A 18 -5.45 -2.70 -5.74
C ALA A 18 -5.49 -1.21 -5.45
N VAL A 19 -6.50 -0.79 -4.71
CA VAL A 19 -6.68 0.59 -4.25
C VAL A 19 -6.90 0.56 -2.75
N ALA A 20 -6.11 1.33 -2.00
CA ALA A 20 -6.23 1.48 -0.56
C ALA A 20 -6.53 2.93 -0.21
N ARG A 21 -7.66 3.15 0.43
CA ARG A 21 -8.03 4.48 0.93
C ARG A 21 -7.69 4.53 2.41
N VAL A 22 -6.70 5.33 2.75
CA VAL A 22 -6.13 5.37 4.09
C VAL A 22 -6.53 6.65 4.80
N ARG A 23 -6.95 6.52 6.04
CA ARG A 23 -7.20 7.65 6.94
C ARG A 23 -6.39 7.46 8.22
N LEU A 24 -5.72 8.51 8.65
CA LEU A 24 -4.97 8.51 9.88
C LEU A 24 -5.73 9.29 10.95
N LEU A 25 -5.89 8.69 12.11
CA LEU A 25 -6.51 9.30 13.28
C LEU A 25 -5.57 9.18 14.47
N PRO A 26 -5.70 10.05 15.49
CA PRO A 26 -4.91 9.88 16.70
C PRO A 26 -5.19 8.53 17.34
N GLY A 27 -4.16 7.81 17.76
CA GLY A 27 -4.36 6.51 18.34
C GLY A 27 -3.07 5.85 18.79
N GLU A 28 -3.11 4.52 18.89
CA GLU A 28 -2.05 3.73 19.49
C GLU A 28 -1.34 2.78 18.53
N GLY A 29 -1.65 2.85 17.25
CA GLY A 29 -1.04 1.98 16.26
C GLY A 29 -1.93 0.84 15.79
N ASN A 30 -3.23 0.93 16.02
CA ASN A 30 -4.17 -0.10 15.58
C ASN A 30 -4.58 0.11 14.14
N PHE A 31 -4.78 -1.00 13.42
CA PHE A 31 -5.28 -0.98 12.06
C PHE A 31 -6.72 -1.49 12.03
N HIS A 32 -7.55 -0.80 11.27
CA HIS A 32 -8.94 -1.20 11.02
C HIS A 32 -9.12 -1.30 9.51
N ILE A 33 -9.07 -2.52 8.99
CA ILE A 33 -9.12 -2.77 7.55
C ILE A 33 -10.50 -3.28 7.16
N ASN A 34 -11.14 -2.57 6.22
CA ASN A 34 -12.46 -2.93 5.71
C ASN A 34 -13.48 -3.17 6.84
N GLY A 35 -13.54 -2.24 7.77
CA GLY A 35 -14.40 -2.34 8.95
C GLY A 35 -13.59 -2.65 10.19
N ASN A 36 -13.80 -3.84 10.77
CA ASN A 36 -13.22 -4.18 12.07
C ASN A 36 -12.08 -5.21 12.00
N ARG A 37 -11.54 -5.49 10.82
CA ARG A 37 -10.45 -6.45 10.71
C ARG A 37 -9.13 -5.82 11.14
N SER A 38 -8.39 -6.55 11.96
CA SER A 38 -7.04 -6.12 12.33
C SER A 38 -6.06 -6.41 11.20
N LEU A 39 -4.85 -5.85 11.30
CA LEU A 39 -3.81 -6.09 10.32
C LEU A 39 -3.45 -7.58 10.24
N GLU A 40 -3.37 -8.24 11.39
CA GLU A 40 -3.06 -9.67 11.48
C GLU A 40 -4.16 -10.53 10.85
N ASP A 41 -5.41 -10.15 11.01
CA ASP A 41 -6.53 -10.87 10.41
C ASP A 41 -6.55 -10.75 8.90
N TYR A 42 -6.32 -9.55 8.39
CA TYR A 42 -6.39 -9.30 6.96
C TYR A 42 -5.13 -9.78 6.23
N PHE A 43 -3.97 -9.61 6.85
CA PHE A 43 -2.68 -10.05 6.30
C PHE A 43 -1.99 -10.99 7.29
N PRO A 44 -2.32 -12.29 7.26
CA PRO A 44 -1.73 -13.24 8.21
C PRO A 44 -0.22 -13.44 8.05
N ASN A 45 0.33 -13.19 6.86
CA ASN A 45 1.74 -13.38 6.58
C ASN A 45 2.57 -12.25 7.22
N LEU A 46 3.50 -12.61 8.10
CA LEU A 46 4.34 -11.63 8.78
C LEU A 46 5.17 -10.78 7.82
N ALA A 47 5.72 -11.40 6.77
CA ALA A 47 6.53 -10.66 5.80
C ALA A 47 5.71 -9.56 5.10
N VAL A 48 4.46 -9.85 4.77
CA VAL A 48 3.55 -8.88 4.16
C VAL A 48 3.27 -7.73 5.12
N ARG A 49 3.01 -8.04 6.38
CA ARG A 49 2.77 -7.01 7.41
C ARG A 49 3.98 -6.11 7.61
N MET A 50 5.17 -6.67 7.54
CA MET A 50 6.41 -5.89 7.66
C MET A 50 6.54 -4.87 6.53
N VAL A 51 6.19 -5.25 5.32
CA VAL A 51 6.19 -4.34 4.16
C VAL A 51 5.23 -3.18 4.40
N ILE A 52 4.04 -3.46 4.90
CA ILE A 52 3.03 -2.43 5.18
C ILE A 52 3.51 -1.43 6.23
N LEU A 53 4.20 -1.92 7.24
CA LEU A 53 4.65 -1.10 8.37
C LEU A 53 5.92 -0.29 8.09
N GLU A 54 6.61 -0.53 6.98
CA GLU A 54 7.85 0.18 6.66
C GLU A 54 7.74 1.70 6.71
N PRO A 55 6.70 2.34 6.14
CA PRO A 55 6.60 3.80 6.23
C PRO A 55 6.53 4.33 7.67
N LEU A 56 5.81 3.61 8.53
CA LEU A 56 5.70 4.00 9.93
C LEU A 56 7.03 3.83 10.67
N LYS A 57 7.77 2.78 10.35
CA LYS A 57 9.08 2.54 10.95
C LYS A 57 10.11 3.57 10.53
N VAL A 58 10.13 3.92 9.24
CA VAL A 58 11.06 4.91 8.70
C VAL A 58 10.85 6.28 9.34
N THR A 59 9.60 6.62 9.65
CA THR A 59 9.25 7.89 10.26
C THR A 59 9.25 7.85 11.80
N GLY A 60 9.41 6.66 12.39
CA GLY A 60 9.36 6.48 13.84
C GLY A 60 8.00 6.69 14.47
N ARG A 61 6.94 6.49 13.72
CA ARG A 61 5.57 6.77 14.17
C ARG A 61 4.69 5.53 14.23
N GLU A 62 5.25 4.41 14.63
CA GLU A 62 4.54 3.12 14.64
C GLU A 62 3.32 3.11 15.56
N THR A 63 3.35 3.84 16.65
CA THR A 63 2.28 3.86 17.64
C THR A 63 1.60 5.21 17.78
N ALA A 64 1.82 6.12 16.84
CA ALA A 64 1.28 7.48 16.92
C ALA A 64 -0.14 7.60 16.41
N TYR A 65 -0.57 6.70 15.53
CA TYR A 65 -1.85 6.81 14.83
C TYR A 65 -2.59 5.51 14.77
N ASP A 66 -3.92 5.59 14.78
CA ASP A 66 -4.77 4.50 14.30
C ASP A 66 -5.00 4.68 12.81
N VAL A 67 -4.98 3.59 12.08
CA VAL A 67 -5.10 3.59 10.63
C VAL A 67 -6.41 2.94 10.23
N PHE A 68 -7.27 3.69 9.56
CA PHE A 68 -8.51 3.17 9.01
C PHE A 68 -8.34 3.06 7.50
N VAL A 69 -8.55 1.87 6.97
CA VAL A 69 -8.25 1.56 5.58
C VAL A 69 -9.42 0.86 4.92
N ARG A 70 -9.70 1.25 3.70
CA ARG A 70 -10.60 0.49 2.85
C ARG A 70 -9.80 0.04 1.62
N ILE A 71 -9.67 -1.27 1.45
CA ILE A 71 -8.87 -1.85 0.38
C ILE A 71 -9.77 -2.65 -0.55
N GLU A 72 -9.61 -2.42 -1.85
CA GLU A 72 -10.39 -3.11 -2.89
C GLU A 72 -9.47 -3.52 -4.03
N GLY A 73 -9.81 -4.64 -4.67
CA GLY A 73 -9.15 -5.10 -5.89
C GLY A 73 -7.80 -5.74 -5.68
N GLY A 74 -7.31 -6.42 -6.70
CA GLY A 74 -6.01 -7.05 -6.71
C GLY A 74 -5.86 -8.22 -5.75
N GLY A 75 -4.64 -8.69 -5.61
CA GLY A 75 -4.29 -9.78 -4.70
C GLY A 75 -3.60 -9.26 -3.44
N VAL A 76 -3.20 -10.19 -2.57
CA VAL A 76 -2.59 -9.86 -1.27
C VAL A 76 -1.37 -8.95 -1.42
N THR A 77 -0.46 -9.30 -2.32
CA THR A 77 0.76 -8.49 -2.53
C THR A 77 0.45 -7.10 -3.06
N GLY A 78 -0.47 -7.00 -4.01
CA GLY A 78 -0.90 -5.72 -4.55
C GLY A 78 -1.58 -4.86 -3.52
N GLN A 79 -2.45 -5.46 -2.69
CA GLN A 79 -3.13 -4.75 -1.61
C GLN A 79 -2.15 -4.24 -0.56
N ALA A 80 -1.15 -5.05 -0.20
CA ALA A 80 -0.12 -4.63 0.75
C ALA A 80 0.69 -3.45 0.22
N GLY A 81 1.08 -3.50 -1.06
CA GLY A 81 1.78 -2.40 -1.71
C GLY A 81 0.95 -1.13 -1.80
N ALA A 82 -0.35 -1.27 -2.10
CA ALA A 82 -1.27 -0.14 -2.13
C ALA A 82 -1.42 0.50 -0.76
N LEU A 83 -1.54 -0.30 0.29
CA LEU A 83 -1.65 0.18 1.66
C LEU A 83 -0.36 0.90 2.09
N ARG A 84 0.80 0.33 1.79
CA ARG A 84 2.08 0.98 2.07
C ARG A 84 2.17 2.35 1.39
N HIS A 85 1.80 2.42 0.13
CA HIS A 85 1.81 3.66 -0.64
C HIS A 85 0.85 4.70 -0.03
N GLY A 86 -0.37 4.27 0.32
CA GLY A 86 -1.35 5.15 0.95
C GLY A 86 -0.90 5.65 2.31
N LEU A 87 -0.29 4.80 3.12
CA LEU A 87 0.27 5.20 4.40
C LEU A 87 1.37 6.24 4.24
N ALA A 88 2.29 6.02 3.31
CA ALA A 88 3.37 6.96 3.06
C ALA A 88 2.84 8.33 2.62
N ARG A 89 1.88 8.34 1.72
CA ARG A 89 1.26 9.58 1.25
C ARG A 89 0.52 10.30 2.38
N SER A 90 -0.20 9.56 3.23
CA SER A 90 -0.90 10.14 4.37
C SER A 90 0.07 10.78 5.35
N LEU A 91 1.18 10.10 5.65
CA LEU A 91 2.20 10.64 6.54
C LEU A 91 2.86 11.89 5.98
N ALA A 92 3.14 11.91 4.68
CA ALA A 92 3.73 13.07 4.02
C ALA A 92 2.77 14.27 4.01
N GLU A 93 1.47 14.02 3.87
CA GLU A 93 0.46 15.07 3.94
C GLU A 93 0.31 15.63 5.36
N LEU A 94 0.35 14.74 6.35
CA LEU A 94 0.22 15.11 7.74
C LEU A 94 1.37 15.98 8.22
N ASP A 95 2.59 15.64 7.85
CA ASP A 95 3.80 16.34 8.27
C ASP A 95 4.77 16.41 7.08
N PRO A 96 4.93 17.61 6.47
CA PRO A 96 5.83 17.73 5.32
C PRO A 96 7.28 17.33 5.59
N GLU A 97 7.73 17.37 6.84
CA GLU A 97 9.09 16.97 7.19
C GLU A 97 9.31 15.46 6.98
N LEU A 98 8.24 14.67 7.06
CA LEU A 98 8.33 13.23 6.84
C LEU A 98 8.49 12.87 5.36
N ARG A 99 8.20 13.82 4.47
CA ARG A 99 8.25 13.55 3.03
C ARG A 99 9.64 13.13 2.54
N THR A 100 10.68 13.77 3.07
CA THR A 100 12.05 13.48 2.63
C THR A 100 12.48 12.04 2.95
N PRO A 101 12.36 11.53 4.19
CA PRO A 101 12.71 10.14 4.45
C PRO A 101 11.83 9.15 3.70
N LEU A 102 10.54 9.45 3.53
CA LEU A 102 9.64 8.58 2.80
C LEU A 102 9.99 8.53 1.31
N LYS A 103 10.36 9.66 0.74
CA LYS A 103 10.76 9.73 -0.66
C LYS A 103 12.08 8.99 -0.90
N ARG A 104 13.04 9.12 0.01
CA ARG A 104 14.32 8.41 -0.07
C ARG A 104 14.13 6.89 -0.05
N ALA A 105 13.18 6.42 0.75
CA ALA A 105 12.87 5.00 0.82
C ALA A 105 12.07 4.49 -0.38
N GLY A 106 11.57 5.40 -1.23
CA GLY A 106 10.81 5.04 -2.42
C GLY A 106 9.33 4.77 -2.17
N PHE A 107 8.83 5.09 -0.98
CA PHE A 107 7.43 4.78 -0.62
C PHE A 107 6.42 5.74 -1.25
N LEU A 108 6.85 6.91 -1.70
CA LEU A 108 5.97 7.90 -2.31
C LEU A 108 5.79 7.69 -3.82
N THR A 109 6.62 6.86 -4.42
CA THR A 109 6.53 6.57 -5.85
C THR A 109 5.54 5.44 -6.09
N ARG A 110 4.56 5.69 -6.95
CA ARG A 110 3.64 4.64 -7.34
C ARG A 110 4.37 3.63 -8.22
N ASP A 111 4.27 2.35 -7.86
CA ASP A 111 4.78 1.28 -8.70
C ASP A 111 3.79 1.06 -9.84
N ALA A 112 4.17 1.46 -11.03
CA ALA A 112 3.32 1.38 -12.21
C ALA A 112 3.33 -0.01 -12.86
N ARG A 113 4.12 -0.94 -12.33
CA ARG A 113 4.21 -2.27 -12.92
C ARG A 113 2.90 -3.03 -12.74
N ILE A 114 2.38 -3.52 -13.84
CA ILE A 114 1.22 -4.39 -13.86
C ILE A 114 1.52 -5.56 -14.78
N LYS A 115 0.75 -6.64 -14.66
CA LYS A 115 0.90 -7.75 -15.57
C LYS A 115 0.51 -7.30 -16.98
N GLU A 116 1.45 -7.38 -17.90
CA GLU A 116 1.23 -7.00 -19.27
C GLU A 116 0.33 -8.01 -19.97
N ARG A 117 -0.57 -7.52 -20.78
CA ARG A 117 -1.50 -8.35 -21.52
C ARG A 117 -0.74 -9.28 -22.48
N ARG A 118 -1.17 -10.52 -22.59
CA ARG A 118 -0.65 -11.43 -23.62
C ARG A 118 -0.99 -10.87 -24.98
N LYS A 119 -0.01 -10.94 -25.86
CA LYS A 119 -0.17 -10.42 -27.22
C LYS A 119 -0.23 -11.56 -28.21
N TYR A 120 -0.96 -11.36 -29.28
CA TYR A 120 -1.09 -12.34 -30.31
C TYR A 120 0.28 -12.75 -30.86
N GLY A 121 0.48 -14.07 -31.05
CA GLY A 121 1.74 -14.60 -31.55
C GLY A 121 2.83 -14.79 -30.52
N LEU A 122 2.57 -14.46 -29.23
CA LEU A 122 3.54 -14.60 -28.17
C LEU A 122 3.02 -15.53 -27.08
N LYS A 123 3.94 -16.23 -26.41
CA LYS A 123 3.55 -17.10 -25.28
C LYS A 123 3.13 -16.29 -24.06
N LYS A 124 3.82 -15.17 -23.83
CA LYS A 124 3.48 -14.21 -22.80
C LYS A 124 3.46 -12.84 -23.44
N ALA A 125 3.28 -11.78 -22.66
CA ALA A 125 3.18 -10.43 -23.19
C ALA A 125 4.34 -10.08 -24.15
N ARG A 126 5.55 -10.53 -23.82
CA ARG A 126 6.75 -10.24 -24.63
C ARG A 126 7.57 -11.46 -25.01
N LYS A 127 7.21 -12.64 -24.49
CA LYS A 127 7.98 -13.84 -24.77
C LYS A 127 7.48 -14.52 -26.04
N ALA A 128 8.28 -14.48 -27.07
CA ALA A 128 7.94 -15.14 -28.33
C ALA A 128 8.07 -16.65 -28.20
N PRO A 129 7.31 -17.42 -29.00
CA PRO A 129 7.52 -18.86 -29.11
C PRO A 129 8.94 -19.14 -29.58
N GLN A 130 9.45 -20.28 -29.19
CA GLN A 130 10.76 -20.70 -29.65
C GLN A 130 10.77 -20.82 -31.17
N TYR A 131 11.70 -20.14 -31.80
CA TYR A 131 11.85 -20.21 -33.24
C TYR A 131 12.39 -21.56 -33.64
N SER A 132 11.70 -22.24 -34.52
CA SER A 132 12.14 -23.52 -35.04
C SER A 132 12.93 -23.32 -36.33
N LYS A 133 14.22 -23.48 -36.20
CA LYS A 133 15.13 -23.27 -37.32
C LYS A 133 15.36 -24.57 -38.08
N ARG A 134 15.30 -24.50 -39.39
CA ARG A 134 15.50 -25.69 -40.19
C ARG A 134 16.57 -25.55 -41.18
#